data_d5b880120ca0a0459f0c92b4c41a316a
#
_entry.id   d5b880120ca0a0459f0c92b4c41a316a
#
_cell.length_a   1.000
_cell.length_b   1.000
_cell.length_c   1.000
_cell.angle_alpha   90.00
_cell.angle_beta   90.00
_cell.angle_gamma   90.00
#
_symmetry.space_group_name_H-M   'P 1'
#
loop_
_entity.id
_entity.type
_entity.pdbx_description
1 polymer ?
#
loop_
_entity_poly.entity_id
_entity_poly.type
_entity_poly.pdbx_seq_one_letter_code
_entity_poly.pdbx_strand_id
1 'polypeptide(L)'
;MLNKLSGGSDHELRPVFRREGFSLIAIALVASAVTSMCSAPAVAHDQWADGSPIPAWVSKYCCGVADAHRLTVKQIYRVEGGWRAEGYAHMIPEDRVLPSEDGDVWLFFRSYKDGYQSTPFCFFVPQGST
;
A
#
# COMPACT_ATOMS: atom_id res chain seq x y z
N MET A 1 46.99 63.14 -6.40
CA MET A 1 48.03 62.37 -7.09
C MET A 1 47.39 61.10 -7.60
N LEU A 2 46.97 61.11 -8.82
CA LEU A 2 47.61 60.58 -10.03
C LEU A 2 48.06 59.11 -9.83
N ASN A 3 47.45 58.15 -10.50
CA ASN A 3 47.67 57.73 -11.89
C ASN A 3 46.68 56.53 -12.18
N LYS A 4 45.86 56.47 -13.15
CA LYS A 4 45.97 56.41 -14.62
C LYS A 4 46.66 55.16 -15.17
N LEU A 5 45.88 54.53 -16.08
CA LEU A 5 46.20 53.76 -17.27
C LEU A 5 45.86 52.28 -17.13
N SER A 6 44.95 51.77 -17.91
CA SER A 6 44.83 51.70 -19.35
C SER A 6 45.10 50.30 -19.91
N GLY A 7 44.22 49.86 -20.74
CA GLY A 7 44.46 48.89 -21.81
C GLY A 7 43.91 47.48 -21.43
N GLY A 8 42.87 46.98 -21.97
CA GLY A 8 42.61 46.81 -23.38
C GLY A 8 42.87 45.37 -23.74
N SER A 9 41.84 44.67 -24.11
CA SER A 9 41.83 43.79 -25.26
C SER A 9 40.62 42.85 -25.19
N ASP A 10 39.67 43.23 -25.97
CA ASP A 10 38.57 42.39 -26.40
C ASP A 10 39.11 41.15 -27.11
N HIS A 11 38.84 40.00 -26.54
CA HIS A 11 38.78 38.75 -27.31
C HIS A 11 37.42 38.16 -27.10
N GLU A 12 36.53 38.66 -27.91
CA GLU A 12 35.25 38.05 -28.26
C GLU A 12 35.50 36.64 -28.84
N LEU A 13 35.51 35.64 -28.01
CA LEU A 13 35.40 34.26 -28.43
C LEU A 13 33.90 33.91 -28.52
N ARG A 14 33.32 34.14 -29.70
CA ARG A 14 32.04 33.58 -30.06
C ARG A 14 32.14 32.04 -30.03
N PRO A 15 31.41 31.33 -29.19
CA PRO A 15 31.24 29.91 -29.36
C PRO A 15 30.36 29.70 -30.63
N VAL A 16 30.98 29.18 -31.64
CA VAL A 16 30.26 28.59 -32.80
C VAL A 16 29.43 27.43 -32.27
N PHE A 17 28.18 27.70 -31.98
CA PHE A 17 27.18 26.67 -31.72
C PHE A 17 26.98 25.89 -33.00
N ARG A 18 27.79 24.85 -33.18
CA ARG A 18 27.58 23.84 -34.20
C ARG A 18 26.29 23.12 -33.86
N ARG A 19 25.21 23.44 -34.53
CA ARG A 19 23.94 22.73 -34.54
C ARG A 19 24.19 21.31 -35.06
N GLU A 20 24.62 20.44 -34.18
CA GLU A 20 24.50 19.01 -34.42
C GLU A 20 23.02 18.69 -34.27
N GLY A 21 22.39 18.36 -35.39
CA GLY A 21 21.02 17.91 -35.42
C GLY A 21 20.89 16.55 -34.79
N PHE A 22 20.77 16.52 -33.49
CA PHE A 22 20.35 15.32 -32.79
C PHE A 22 18.90 15.07 -33.15
N SER A 23 18.75 14.04 -33.96
CA SER A 23 17.46 13.58 -34.48
C SER A 23 16.45 13.42 -33.36
N LEU A 24 15.39 14.21 -33.39
CA LEU A 24 14.23 14.12 -32.47
C LEU A 24 13.62 12.71 -32.38
N ILE A 25 13.94 11.85 -33.36
CA ILE A 25 13.51 10.45 -33.44
C ILE A 25 14.17 9.60 -32.33
N ALA A 26 15.42 9.89 -31.95
CA ALA A 26 16.12 9.12 -30.92
C ALA A 26 15.54 9.37 -29.50
N ILE A 27 15.03 10.57 -29.22
CA ILE A 27 14.42 10.93 -27.94
C ILE A 27 13.04 10.29 -27.78
N ALA A 28 12.28 10.16 -28.86
CA ALA A 28 10.95 9.55 -28.83
C ALA A 28 10.99 8.03 -28.54
N LEU A 29 12.02 7.33 -28.99
CA LEU A 29 12.19 5.89 -28.74
C LEU A 29 12.63 5.57 -27.30
N VAL A 30 13.38 6.45 -26.65
CA VAL A 30 13.80 6.25 -25.26
C VAL A 30 12.65 6.54 -24.31
N ALA A 31 11.78 7.52 -24.60
CA ALA A 31 10.61 7.83 -23.77
C ALA A 31 9.57 6.71 -23.77
N SER A 32 9.43 5.94 -24.87
CA SER A 32 8.48 4.82 -24.95
C SER A 32 8.91 3.57 -24.19
N ALA A 33 10.20 3.40 -23.90
CA ALA A 33 10.72 2.23 -23.20
C ALA A 33 10.56 2.32 -21.67
N VAL A 34 10.38 3.53 -21.10
CA VAL A 34 10.33 3.74 -19.65
C VAL A 34 8.91 3.58 -19.09
N THR A 35 7.87 3.67 -19.92
CA THR A 35 6.48 3.56 -19.49
C THR A 35 5.96 2.13 -19.33
N SER A 36 6.75 1.11 -19.71
CA SER A 36 6.32 -0.30 -19.66
C SER A 36 6.69 -1.05 -18.38
N MET A 37 7.34 -0.42 -17.40
CA MET A 37 7.86 -1.12 -16.21
C MET A 37 7.06 -0.91 -14.91
N CYS A 38 5.90 -0.27 -14.93
CA CYS A 38 5.09 -0.06 -13.73
C CYS A 38 3.71 -0.70 -13.80
N SER A 39 3.64 -1.95 -14.26
CA SER A 39 2.44 -2.76 -14.09
C SER A 39 2.81 -4.07 -13.44
N ALA A 40 3.41 -4.02 -12.25
CA ALA A 40 3.30 -5.14 -11.33
C ALA A 40 1.83 -5.12 -10.84
N PRO A 41 1.03 -6.16 -11.08
CA PRO A 41 -0.27 -6.26 -10.43
C PRO A 41 -0.01 -6.21 -8.93
N ALA A 42 -0.68 -5.28 -8.24
CA ALA A 42 -0.73 -5.28 -6.79
C ALA A 42 -1.53 -6.52 -6.35
N VAL A 43 -0.87 -7.68 -6.30
CA VAL A 43 -1.43 -8.98 -5.90
C VAL A 43 -1.44 -9.11 -4.36
N ALA A 44 -1.54 -8.02 -3.62
CA ALA A 44 -1.39 -8.06 -2.17
C ALA A 44 -2.70 -8.26 -1.40
N HIS A 45 -3.86 -8.42 -2.05
CA HIS A 45 -5.15 -8.39 -1.36
C HIS A 45 -6.05 -9.61 -1.55
N ASP A 46 -5.67 -10.57 -2.39
CA ASP A 46 -6.53 -11.69 -2.76
C ASP A 46 -6.09 -13.02 -2.15
N GLN A 47 -5.09 -13.01 -1.28
CA GLN A 47 -4.55 -14.20 -0.67
C GLN A 47 -4.35 -14.03 0.84
N TRP A 48 -4.58 -15.14 1.56
CA TRP A 48 -4.22 -15.28 2.96
C TRP A 48 -2.69 -15.29 3.15
N ALA A 49 -2.24 -15.17 4.40
CA ALA A 49 -0.81 -15.28 4.73
C ALA A 49 -0.17 -16.61 4.29
N ASP A 50 -0.96 -17.67 4.15
CA ASP A 50 -0.54 -18.97 3.65
C ASP A 50 -0.57 -19.10 2.12
N GLY A 51 -0.93 -18.03 1.40
CA GLY A 51 -1.01 -18.00 -0.06
C GLY A 51 -2.32 -18.55 -0.65
N SER A 52 -3.25 -19.02 0.17
CA SER A 52 -4.56 -19.46 -0.30
C SER A 52 -5.44 -18.28 -0.72
N PRO A 53 -6.35 -18.43 -1.69
CA PRO A 53 -7.22 -17.34 -2.13
C PRO A 53 -8.22 -16.94 -1.05
N ILE A 54 -8.42 -15.63 -0.89
CA ILE A 54 -9.47 -15.09 -0.03
C ILE A 54 -10.84 -15.35 -0.70
N PRO A 55 -11.84 -15.86 0.02
CA PRO A 55 -13.16 -16.03 -0.53
C PRO A 55 -13.75 -14.71 -1.06
N ALA A 56 -14.41 -14.78 -2.22
CA ALA A 56 -14.96 -13.59 -2.89
C ALA A 56 -15.96 -12.80 -2.02
N TRP A 57 -16.68 -13.47 -1.13
CA TRP A 57 -17.62 -12.81 -0.21
C TRP A 57 -16.87 -11.92 0.81
N VAL A 58 -15.67 -12.30 1.24
CA VAL A 58 -14.83 -11.47 2.13
C VAL A 58 -14.45 -10.19 1.42
N SER A 59 -13.94 -10.29 0.18
CA SER A 59 -13.53 -9.11 -0.61
C SER A 59 -14.67 -8.14 -0.87
N LYS A 60 -15.90 -8.61 -0.86
CA LYS A 60 -17.11 -7.79 -1.04
C LYS A 60 -17.34 -6.82 0.14
N TYR A 61 -17.00 -7.22 1.34
CA TYR A 61 -17.29 -6.47 2.57
C TYR A 61 -16.06 -5.88 3.24
N CYS A 62 -14.88 -6.38 2.91
CA CYS A 62 -13.64 -6.01 3.54
C CYS A 62 -12.63 -5.48 2.51
N CYS A 63 -12.46 -4.17 2.49
CA CYS A 63 -11.47 -3.50 1.67
C CYS A 63 -10.34 -3.00 2.57
N GLY A 64 -9.14 -3.50 2.40
CA GLY A 64 -8.01 -2.99 3.16
C GLY A 64 -6.79 -3.90 3.11
N VAL A 65 -5.61 -3.30 3.34
CA VAL A 65 -4.35 -4.03 3.51
C VAL A 65 -4.26 -4.44 4.98
N ALA A 66 -4.63 -5.67 5.27
CA ALA A 66 -4.55 -6.23 6.62
C ALA A 66 -4.15 -7.69 6.55
N ASP A 67 -3.51 -8.16 7.59
CA ASP A 67 -3.31 -9.58 7.78
C ASP A 67 -4.65 -10.22 8.16
N ALA A 68 -4.96 -11.33 7.51
CA ALA A 68 -6.18 -12.09 7.76
C ALA A 68 -5.89 -13.19 8.80
N HIS A 69 -6.63 -13.17 9.88
CA HIS A 69 -6.51 -14.14 10.96
C HIS A 69 -7.77 -15.01 11.01
N ARG A 70 -7.60 -16.30 10.74
CA ARG A 70 -8.66 -17.28 10.91
C ARG A 70 -8.70 -17.73 12.35
N LEU A 71 -9.85 -17.61 12.97
CA LEU A 71 -10.09 -17.99 14.35
C LEU A 71 -11.25 -19.01 14.40
N THR A 72 -11.35 -19.68 15.51
CA THR A 72 -12.51 -20.52 15.84
C THR A 72 -13.48 -19.75 16.74
N VAL A 73 -14.72 -20.18 16.81
CA VAL A 73 -15.73 -19.60 17.71
C VAL A 73 -15.34 -19.69 19.19
N LYS A 74 -14.42 -20.60 19.55
CA LYS A 74 -13.90 -20.72 20.91
C LYS A 74 -12.87 -19.67 21.29
N GLN A 75 -12.30 -19.02 20.30
CA GLN A 75 -11.26 -17.98 20.46
C GLN A 75 -11.83 -16.57 20.51
N ILE A 76 -13.13 -16.45 20.40
CA ILE A 76 -13.83 -15.17 20.50
C ILE A 76 -14.86 -15.22 21.62
N TYR A 77 -15.10 -14.09 22.26
CA TYR A 77 -16.09 -13.97 23.32
C TYR A 77 -16.67 -12.56 23.40
N ARG A 78 -17.92 -12.47 23.76
CA ARG A 78 -18.61 -11.20 23.96
C ARG A 78 -18.14 -10.53 25.24
N VAL A 79 -18.02 -9.22 25.18
CA VAL A 79 -17.77 -8.33 26.32
C VAL A 79 -18.76 -7.17 26.24
N GLU A 80 -18.82 -6.37 27.29
CA GLU A 80 -19.61 -5.14 27.24
C GLU A 80 -19.11 -4.22 26.11
N GLY A 81 -19.99 -3.86 25.19
CA GLY A 81 -19.71 -2.97 24.06
C GLY A 81 -19.08 -3.64 22.82
N GLY A 82 -18.90 -4.98 22.80
CA GLY A 82 -18.35 -5.64 21.63
C GLY A 82 -17.79 -7.04 21.87
N TRP A 83 -16.66 -7.32 21.22
CA TRP A 83 -16.01 -8.63 21.23
C TRP A 83 -14.54 -8.54 21.59
N ARG A 84 -14.03 -9.65 22.09
CA ARG A 84 -12.60 -9.93 22.22
C ARG A 84 -12.25 -11.17 21.41
N ALA A 85 -11.02 -11.18 20.90
CA ALA A 85 -10.47 -12.31 20.17
C ALA A 85 -9.08 -12.65 20.71
N GLU A 86 -8.78 -13.94 20.80
CA GLU A 86 -7.44 -14.39 21.21
C GLU A 86 -6.37 -13.90 20.23
N GLY A 87 -5.24 -13.44 20.75
CA GLY A 87 -4.14 -12.88 19.94
C GLY A 87 -4.37 -11.46 19.43
N TYR A 88 -5.52 -10.86 19.74
CA TYR A 88 -5.82 -9.48 19.39
C TYR A 88 -5.96 -8.58 20.62
N ALA A 89 -5.23 -7.47 20.62
CA ALA A 89 -5.07 -6.63 21.82
C ALA A 89 -6.28 -5.72 22.09
N HIS A 90 -7.06 -5.37 21.07
CA HIS A 90 -8.13 -4.39 21.20
C HIS A 90 -9.51 -5.06 21.30
N MET A 91 -10.48 -4.32 21.81
CA MET A 91 -11.89 -4.67 21.71
C MET A 91 -12.37 -4.42 20.28
N ILE A 92 -13.20 -5.30 19.76
CA ILE A 92 -13.85 -5.19 18.46
C ILE A 92 -15.27 -4.67 18.70
N PRO A 93 -15.59 -3.45 18.27
CA PRO A 93 -16.93 -2.90 18.46
C PRO A 93 -18.00 -3.71 17.74
N GLU A 94 -19.21 -3.75 18.28
CA GLU A 94 -20.32 -4.52 17.72
C GLU A 94 -20.70 -4.07 16.29
N ASP A 95 -20.52 -2.80 15.97
CA ASP A 95 -20.80 -2.24 14.64
C ASP A 95 -19.79 -2.67 13.56
N ARG A 96 -18.71 -3.36 13.96
CA ARG A 96 -17.71 -3.94 13.03
C ARG A 96 -17.96 -5.40 12.71
N VAL A 97 -18.95 -6.02 13.32
CA VAL A 97 -19.27 -7.42 13.12
C VAL A 97 -20.03 -7.62 11.80
N LEU A 98 -19.53 -8.52 10.98
CA LEU A 98 -20.12 -8.93 9.71
C LEU A 98 -20.46 -10.42 9.74
N PRO A 99 -21.46 -10.89 8.99
CA PRO A 99 -21.77 -12.30 8.93
C PRO A 99 -20.69 -13.06 8.16
N SER A 100 -20.23 -14.18 8.72
CA SER A 100 -19.38 -15.14 8.03
C SER A 100 -20.24 -16.10 7.21
N GLU A 101 -19.86 -16.36 5.96
CA GLU A 101 -20.58 -17.27 5.06
C GLU A 101 -20.03 -18.71 5.10
N ASP A 102 -18.81 -18.92 5.59
CA ASP A 102 -18.15 -20.23 5.63
C ASP A 102 -18.19 -20.91 7.00
N GLY A 103 -18.74 -20.25 8.01
CA GLY A 103 -18.84 -20.77 9.37
C GLY A 103 -17.58 -20.56 10.22
N ASP A 104 -16.54 -19.97 9.66
CA ASP A 104 -15.33 -19.60 10.39
C ASP A 104 -15.38 -18.15 10.89
N VAL A 105 -14.53 -17.85 11.84
CA VAL A 105 -14.32 -16.49 12.32
C VAL A 105 -13.11 -15.89 11.62
N TRP A 106 -13.27 -14.69 11.06
CA TRP A 106 -12.20 -13.99 10.38
C TRP A 106 -12.01 -12.60 10.98
N LEU A 107 -10.77 -12.29 11.37
CA LEU A 107 -10.40 -11.00 11.91
C LEU A 107 -9.28 -10.40 11.06
N PHE A 108 -9.48 -9.18 10.62
CA PHE A 108 -8.54 -8.46 9.77
C PHE A 108 -7.97 -7.27 10.52
N PHE A 109 -6.68 -7.30 10.77
CA PHE A 109 -5.94 -6.19 11.36
C PHE A 109 -4.48 -6.22 10.90
N ARG A 110 -3.78 -5.12 11.06
CA ARG A 110 -2.35 -5.05 10.75
C ARG A 110 -1.54 -5.19 12.03
N SER A 111 -0.55 -6.09 11.99
CA SER A 111 0.49 -6.18 13.00
C SER A 111 1.73 -5.43 12.56
N TYR A 112 2.29 -4.63 13.43
CA TYR A 112 3.49 -3.84 13.19
C TYR A 112 4.70 -4.48 13.90
N LYS A 113 5.91 -4.16 13.44
CA LYS A 113 7.17 -4.74 13.97
C LYS A 113 7.43 -4.42 15.44
N ASP A 114 6.87 -3.33 15.94
CA ASP A 114 6.93 -2.90 17.34
C ASP A 114 5.91 -3.61 18.25
N GLY A 115 5.14 -4.55 17.69
CA GLY A 115 4.10 -5.27 18.39
C GLY A 115 2.75 -4.55 18.46
N TYR A 116 2.66 -3.33 17.93
CA TYR A 116 1.37 -2.64 17.84
C TYR A 116 0.44 -3.35 16.84
N GLN A 117 -0.85 -3.40 17.16
CA GLN A 117 -1.91 -3.91 16.31
C GLN A 117 -2.88 -2.78 15.97
N SER A 118 -3.26 -2.65 14.70
CA SER A 118 -4.25 -1.65 14.29
C SER A 118 -5.64 -1.95 14.84
N THR A 119 -6.53 -0.98 14.78
CA THR A 119 -7.97 -1.25 14.91
C THR A 119 -8.41 -2.26 13.85
N PRO A 120 -9.48 -3.04 14.11
CA PRO A 120 -9.93 -4.06 13.18
C PRO A 120 -10.49 -3.40 11.91
N PHE A 121 -10.11 -3.92 10.76
CA PHE A 121 -10.71 -3.51 9.48
C PHE A 121 -12.05 -4.18 9.29
N CYS A 122 -12.10 -5.50 9.53
CA CYS A 122 -13.30 -6.31 9.42
C CYS A 122 -13.24 -7.44 10.44
N PHE A 123 -14.42 -7.84 10.90
CA PHE A 123 -14.59 -8.98 11.79
C PHE A 123 -15.82 -9.77 11.36
N PHE A 124 -15.60 -11.00 10.86
CA PHE A 124 -16.67 -11.88 10.42
C PHE A 124 -16.90 -12.96 11.45
N VAL A 125 -18.17 -13.15 11.81
CA VAL A 125 -18.59 -14.11 12.82
C VAL A 125 -19.75 -14.95 12.27
N PRO A 126 -19.74 -16.27 12.45
CA PRO A 126 -20.86 -17.13 12.07
C PRO A 126 -22.14 -16.68 12.78
N GLN A 127 -23.27 -16.73 12.07
CA GLN A 127 -24.57 -16.42 12.66
C GLN A 127 -24.89 -17.39 13.80
N GLY A 128 -25.36 -16.88 14.92
CA GLY A 128 -25.68 -17.70 16.11
C GLY A 128 -24.51 -17.96 17.05
N SER A 129 -23.33 -17.39 16.78
CA SER A 129 -22.22 -17.41 17.75
C SER A 129 -22.55 -16.45 18.90
N THR A 130 -22.76 -16.97 20.11
CA THR A 130 -23.06 -16.24 21.35
C THR A 130 -22.02 -16.54 22.42
#